data_0ca160056f02aa19165ef01049dc2a0b
#
_entry.id   0ca160056f02aa19165ef01049dc2a0b
#
_cell.length_a   1.000
_cell.length_b   1.000
_cell.length_c   1.000
_cell.angle_alpha   90.00
_cell.angle_beta   90.00
_cell.angle_gamma   90.00
#
_symmetry.space_group_name_H-M   'P 1'
#
loop_
_entity.id
_entity.type
_entity.pdbx_description
1 polymer ?
#
loop_
_entity_poly.entity_id
_entity_poly.type
_entity_poly.pdbx_seq_one_letter_code
_entity_poly.pdbx_strand_id
1 'polypeptide(L)'
;SFVSQTKRPSTATTVFFAAAEEALKPLVEEKQWKLVTDKPTCIRIVISAYAHIDIPLYAIPDEEFVTLAKASMERYGYDSLTEAVNMAERDAWTALPADKVLLAHRECNWMSSDPRPVKEWFLGEVEAKGEQFRRVVRYLKAFRDWRWSSGGPSSILLMAAAAPLFEKRDRRDDLALLDVVAALPARLRAGVNNPVDESESLTERLGNEGVEEAAKAFEEFEKVLRGATDAGSPSQACIWMQGEFGPRFPNEPDRVKVVSVAATIAAAPATAGPSELIGRTKAG
;
A
#
# COMPACT_ATOMS: atom_id res chain seq x y z
N SER A 1 -21.87 -10.20 11.15
CA SER A 1 -22.88 -9.41 10.41
C SER A 1 -23.64 -10.33 9.47
N PHE A 2 -24.95 -10.44 9.65
CA PHE A 2 -25.84 -11.20 8.79
C PHE A 2 -26.00 -10.47 7.45
N VAL A 3 -25.23 -10.84 6.46
CA VAL A 3 -25.56 -10.52 5.06
C VAL A 3 -26.73 -11.44 4.70
N SER A 4 -27.90 -10.85 4.48
CA SER A 4 -29.11 -11.56 4.05
C SER A 4 -28.78 -12.47 2.87
N GLN A 5 -29.14 -13.77 2.95
CA GLN A 5 -28.88 -14.76 1.90
C GLN A 5 -29.52 -14.43 0.54
N THR A 6 -30.47 -13.48 0.50
CA THR A 6 -31.22 -13.06 -0.69
C THR A 6 -30.49 -12.08 -1.61
N LYS A 7 -29.29 -11.61 -1.26
CA LYS A 7 -28.55 -10.58 -2.01
C LYS A 7 -27.26 -11.08 -2.66
N ARG A 8 -27.10 -12.37 -2.86
CA ARG A 8 -25.91 -12.93 -3.51
C ARG A 8 -26.19 -13.20 -4.97
N PRO A 9 -25.16 -13.09 -5.85
CA PRO A 9 -25.29 -13.56 -7.23
C PRO A 9 -25.73 -15.03 -7.26
N SER A 10 -26.60 -15.37 -8.20
CA SER A 10 -27.10 -16.75 -8.36
C SER A 10 -26.01 -17.73 -8.77
N THR A 11 -24.96 -17.22 -9.44
CA THR A 11 -23.83 -18.02 -9.90
C THR A 11 -22.81 -18.23 -8.80
N ALA A 12 -22.41 -19.47 -8.57
CA ALA A 12 -21.38 -19.82 -7.61
C ALA A 12 -20.00 -19.23 -7.99
N THR A 13 -19.22 -18.81 -7.03
CA THR A 13 -17.88 -18.22 -7.25
C THR A 13 -16.93 -19.15 -7.97
N THR A 14 -17.06 -20.47 -7.75
CA THR A 14 -16.27 -21.50 -8.46
C THR A 14 -16.44 -21.45 -9.98
N VAL A 15 -17.65 -21.13 -10.46
CA VAL A 15 -17.93 -20.97 -11.89
C VAL A 15 -17.25 -19.72 -12.44
N PHE A 16 -17.26 -18.61 -11.67
CA PHE A 16 -16.57 -17.37 -12.06
C PHE A 16 -15.06 -17.58 -12.14
N PHE A 17 -14.48 -18.23 -11.13
CA PHE A 17 -13.05 -18.54 -11.16
C PHE A 17 -12.69 -19.43 -12.34
N ALA A 18 -13.45 -20.50 -12.59
CA ALA A 18 -13.19 -21.41 -13.70
C ALA A 18 -13.27 -20.70 -15.06
N ALA A 19 -14.30 -19.88 -15.29
CA ALA A 19 -14.45 -19.12 -16.51
C ALA A 19 -13.31 -18.10 -16.74
N ALA A 20 -12.93 -17.38 -15.70
CA ALA A 20 -11.84 -16.41 -15.75
C ALA A 20 -10.46 -17.08 -15.97
N GLU A 21 -10.21 -18.21 -15.31
CA GLU A 21 -8.99 -19.00 -15.50
C GLU A 21 -8.89 -19.53 -16.94
N GLU A 22 -9.99 -20.07 -17.48
CA GLU A 22 -10.02 -20.54 -18.86
C GLU A 22 -9.76 -19.41 -19.86
N ALA A 23 -10.35 -18.23 -19.64
CA ALA A 23 -10.12 -17.05 -20.48
C ALA A 23 -8.68 -16.52 -20.43
N LEU A 24 -7.98 -16.72 -19.30
CA LEU A 24 -6.61 -16.26 -19.12
C LEU A 24 -5.55 -17.25 -19.64
N LYS A 25 -5.88 -18.54 -19.80
CA LYS A 25 -4.93 -19.56 -20.25
C LYS A 25 -4.19 -19.21 -21.54
N PRO A 26 -4.86 -18.80 -22.64
CA PRO A 26 -4.16 -18.50 -23.88
C PRO A 26 -3.11 -17.39 -23.73
N LEU A 27 -3.43 -16.34 -22.96
CA LEU A 27 -2.49 -15.25 -22.68
C LEU A 27 -1.30 -15.73 -21.86
N VAL A 28 -1.56 -16.50 -20.82
CA VAL A 28 -0.52 -17.03 -19.93
C VAL A 28 0.43 -17.96 -20.68
N GLU A 29 -0.09 -18.80 -21.55
CA GLU A 29 0.69 -19.70 -22.41
C GLU A 29 1.52 -18.91 -23.45
N GLU A 30 0.91 -17.95 -24.17
CA GLU A 30 1.61 -17.10 -25.14
C GLU A 30 2.81 -16.36 -24.49
N LYS A 31 2.61 -15.85 -23.28
CA LYS A 31 3.63 -15.07 -22.57
C LYS A 31 4.59 -15.92 -21.74
N GLN A 32 4.41 -17.24 -21.67
CA GLN A 32 5.18 -18.16 -20.83
C GLN A 32 5.15 -17.76 -19.34
N TRP A 33 4.03 -17.21 -18.89
CA TRP A 33 3.79 -16.89 -17.49
C TRP A 33 3.22 -18.10 -16.74
N LYS A 34 3.10 -18.00 -15.41
CA LYS A 34 2.52 -19.06 -14.59
C LYS A 34 1.19 -18.62 -13.98
N LEU A 35 0.13 -19.39 -14.23
CA LEU A 35 -1.15 -19.25 -13.56
C LEU A 35 -1.12 -19.97 -12.21
N VAL A 36 -1.56 -19.29 -11.15
CA VAL A 36 -1.68 -19.81 -9.79
C VAL A 36 -3.13 -19.68 -9.35
N THR A 37 -3.75 -20.80 -9.02
CA THR A 37 -5.20 -20.94 -8.77
C THR A 37 -5.56 -21.33 -7.33
N ASP A 38 -4.57 -21.38 -6.44
CA ASP A 38 -4.73 -21.74 -5.02
C ASP A 38 -5.03 -20.54 -4.11
N LYS A 39 -5.06 -19.31 -4.65
CA LYS A 39 -5.37 -18.13 -3.87
C LYS A 39 -6.87 -18.03 -3.60
N PRO A 40 -7.31 -17.81 -2.35
CA PRO A 40 -8.72 -17.88 -2.01
C PRO A 40 -9.57 -16.77 -2.66
N THR A 41 -9.01 -15.58 -2.90
CA THR A 41 -9.75 -14.37 -3.31
C THR A 41 -9.34 -13.82 -4.67
N CYS A 42 -8.36 -14.42 -5.34
CA CYS A 42 -7.88 -13.94 -6.64
C CYS A 42 -7.33 -15.07 -7.51
N ILE A 43 -7.16 -14.77 -8.79
CA ILE A 43 -6.31 -15.52 -9.71
C ILE A 43 -4.98 -14.81 -9.76
N ARG A 44 -3.88 -15.51 -9.54
CA ARG A 44 -2.55 -14.91 -9.61
C ARG A 44 -1.83 -15.33 -10.90
N ILE A 45 -1.32 -14.36 -11.63
CA ILE A 45 -0.44 -14.57 -12.77
C ILE A 45 0.98 -14.17 -12.37
N VAL A 46 1.90 -15.13 -12.30
CA VAL A 46 3.30 -14.89 -12.01
C VAL A 46 4.03 -14.61 -13.30
N ILE A 47 4.54 -13.40 -13.45
CA ILE A 47 5.29 -12.92 -14.62
C ILE A 47 6.78 -13.27 -14.51
N SER A 48 7.33 -13.12 -13.29
CA SER A 48 8.74 -13.39 -12.99
C SER A 48 8.91 -13.68 -11.50
N ALA A 49 10.14 -13.97 -11.07
CA ALA A 49 10.46 -14.13 -9.65
C ALA A 49 10.10 -12.89 -8.79
N TYR A 50 9.90 -11.74 -9.42
CA TYR A 50 9.70 -10.45 -8.74
C TYR A 50 8.40 -9.74 -9.12
N ALA A 51 7.58 -10.32 -10.00
CA ALA A 51 6.38 -9.67 -10.50
C ALA A 51 5.23 -10.66 -10.67
N HIS A 52 4.08 -10.30 -10.14
CA HIS A 52 2.83 -11.01 -10.34
C HIS A 52 1.66 -10.03 -10.46
N ILE A 53 0.59 -10.48 -11.04
CA ILE A 53 -0.68 -9.77 -11.13
C ILE A 53 -1.72 -10.60 -10.37
N ASP A 54 -2.40 -9.98 -9.41
CA ASP A 54 -3.55 -10.56 -8.72
C ASP A 54 -4.82 -10.01 -9.34
N ILE A 55 -5.69 -10.91 -9.78
CA ILE A 55 -6.98 -10.59 -10.41
C ILE A 55 -8.07 -11.05 -9.46
N PRO A 56 -8.57 -10.17 -8.57
CA PRO A 56 -9.75 -10.45 -7.77
C PRO A 56 -10.99 -10.38 -8.65
N LEU A 57 -11.97 -11.25 -8.40
CA LEU A 57 -13.22 -11.26 -9.12
C LEU A 57 -14.31 -10.65 -8.24
N TYR A 58 -14.98 -9.64 -8.77
CA TYR A 58 -16.07 -8.96 -8.09
C TYR A 58 -17.38 -9.18 -8.83
N ALA A 59 -18.47 -9.17 -8.09
CA ALA A 59 -19.82 -9.21 -8.65
C ALA A 59 -20.73 -8.20 -7.95
N ILE A 60 -21.77 -7.85 -8.67
CA ILE A 60 -22.89 -7.06 -8.22
C ILE A 60 -24.07 -8.02 -8.02
N PRO A 61 -24.82 -7.96 -6.91
CA PRO A 61 -26.04 -8.72 -6.75
C PRO A 61 -27.04 -8.46 -7.90
N ASP A 62 -27.70 -9.50 -8.40
CA ASP A 62 -28.59 -9.41 -9.56
C ASP A 62 -29.68 -8.33 -9.41
N GLU A 63 -30.25 -8.19 -8.20
CA GLU A 63 -31.24 -7.16 -7.89
C GLU A 63 -30.69 -5.74 -7.99
N GLU A 64 -29.48 -5.51 -7.54
CA GLU A 64 -28.81 -4.21 -7.61
C GLU A 64 -28.45 -3.87 -9.06
N PHE A 65 -28.03 -4.86 -9.86
CA PHE A 65 -27.76 -4.68 -11.28
C PHE A 65 -29.01 -4.25 -12.04
N VAL A 66 -30.17 -4.90 -11.80
CA VAL A 66 -31.43 -4.51 -12.39
C VAL A 66 -31.84 -3.09 -12.03
N THR A 67 -31.61 -2.69 -10.77
CA THR A 67 -31.89 -1.34 -10.28
C THR A 67 -31.03 -0.31 -11.00
N LEU A 68 -29.71 -0.57 -11.13
CA LEU A 68 -28.77 0.29 -11.86
C LEU A 68 -29.11 0.39 -13.35
N ALA A 69 -29.47 -0.73 -13.98
CA ALA A 69 -29.87 -0.75 -15.38
C ALA A 69 -31.13 0.13 -15.62
N LYS A 70 -32.14 0.03 -14.76
CA LYS A 70 -33.34 0.87 -14.83
C LYS A 70 -33.01 2.35 -14.60
N ALA A 71 -32.20 2.69 -13.60
CA ALA A 71 -31.78 4.07 -13.36
C ALA A 71 -30.98 4.65 -14.54
N SER A 72 -30.17 3.83 -15.21
CA SER A 72 -29.45 4.22 -16.43
C SER A 72 -30.40 4.45 -17.60
N MET A 73 -31.42 3.62 -17.76
CA MET A 73 -32.46 3.85 -18.78
C MET A 73 -33.17 5.20 -18.57
N GLU A 74 -33.60 5.48 -17.35
CA GLU A 74 -34.28 6.73 -17.00
C GLU A 74 -33.38 7.97 -17.22
N ARG A 75 -32.12 7.87 -16.83
CA ARG A 75 -31.17 8.99 -16.90
C ARG A 75 -30.74 9.33 -18.32
N TYR A 76 -30.55 8.35 -19.17
CA TYR A 76 -29.99 8.51 -20.52
C TYR A 76 -31.01 8.33 -21.64
N GLY A 77 -32.25 7.99 -21.31
CA GLY A 77 -33.35 7.89 -22.31
C GLY A 77 -33.17 6.74 -23.30
N TYR A 78 -32.59 5.62 -22.85
CA TYR A 78 -32.42 4.45 -23.73
C TYR A 78 -33.75 3.76 -24.01
N ASP A 79 -34.04 3.56 -25.27
CA ASP A 79 -35.26 2.89 -25.70
C ASP A 79 -35.20 1.36 -25.58
N SER A 80 -34.03 0.78 -25.34
CA SER A 80 -33.84 -0.65 -25.19
C SER A 80 -33.14 -1.06 -23.92
N LEU A 81 -33.61 -2.11 -23.27
CA LEU A 81 -32.99 -2.71 -22.08
C LEU A 81 -31.55 -3.20 -22.38
N THR A 82 -31.30 -3.65 -23.62
CA THR A 82 -29.97 -4.14 -24.02
C THR A 82 -28.92 -3.04 -24.04
N GLU A 83 -29.27 -1.84 -24.55
CA GLU A 83 -28.35 -0.70 -24.53
C GLU A 83 -28.12 -0.20 -23.11
N ALA A 84 -29.16 -0.15 -22.28
CA ALA A 84 -29.05 0.23 -20.87
C ALA A 84 -28.21 -0.78 -20.08
N VAL A 85 -28.30 -2.07 -20.36
CA VAL A 85 -27.46 -3.12 -19.74
C VAL A 85 -26.00 -2.94 -20.13
N ASN A 86 -25.69 -2.73 -21.41
CA ASN A 86 -24.33 -2.51 -21.88
C ASN A 86 -23.68 -1.26 -21.27
N MET A 87 -24.45 -0.20 -21.05
CA MET A 87 -23.96 1.01 -20.39
C MET A 87 -23.88 0.83 -18.87
N ALA A 88 -24.84 0.15 -18.25
CA ALA A 88 -24.81 -0.17 -16.83
C ALA A 88 -23.61 -1.08 -16.49
N GLU A 89 -23.20 -1.99 -17.36
CA GLU A 89 -21.97 -2.78 -17.20
C GLU A 89 -20.70 -1.91 -17.16
N ARG A 90 -20.66 -0.82 -17.95
CA ARG A 90 -19.52 0.11 -17.95
C ARG A 90 -19.48 1.00 -16.72
N ASP A 91 -20.63 1.50 -16.29
CA ASP A 91 -20.76 2.49 -15.23
C ASP A 91 -21.14 1.89 -13.86
N ALA A 92 -21.58 0.64 -13.84
CA ALA A 92 -22.04 -0.04 -12.62
C ALA A 92 -21.03 0.02 -11.47
N TRP A 93 -19.73 -0.11 -11.80
CA TRP A 93 -18.67 -0.06 -10.81
C TRP A 93 -18.58 1.30 -10.09
N THR A 94 -18.82 2.40 -10.78
CA THR A 94 -18.76 3.76 -10.21
C THR A 94 -20.05 4.18 -9.53
N ALA A 95 -21.19 3.66 -9.98
CA ALA A 95 -22.51 4.02 -9.48
C ALA A 95 -23.00 3.15 -8.30
N LEU A 96 -22.37 2.00 -8.07
CA LEU A 96 -22.78 1.06 -7.04
C LEU A 96 -22.41 1.56 -5.63
N PRO A 97 -23.32 1.51 -4.63
CA PRO A 97 -22.98 1.74 -3.24
C PRO A 97 -21.89 0.79 -2.74
N ALA A 98 -21.04 1.29 -1.83
CA ALA A 98 -19.87 0.55 -1.35
C ALA A 98 -20.21 -0.78 -0.65
N ASP A 99 -21.38 -0.86 0.00
CA ASP A 99 -21.87 -2.04 0.70
C ASP A 99 -22.45 -3.13 -0.22
N LYS A 100 -22.52 -2.88 -1.54
CA LYS A 100 -23.14 -3.76 -2.55
C LYS A 100 -22.14 -4.51 -3.42
N VAL A 101 -20.85 -4.30 -3.23
CA VAL A 101 -19.81 -5.03 -3.97
C VAL A 101 -19.45 -6.32 -3.27
N LEU A 102 -19.47 -7.42 -4.02
CA LEU A 102 -19.15 -8.75 -3.51
C LEU A 102 -17.87 -9.27 -4.16
N LEU A 103 -16.94 -9.72 -3.34
CA LEU A 103 -15.71 -10.39 -3.76
C LEU A 103 -15.93 -11.90 -3.79
N ALA A 104 -15.52 -12.53 -4.88
CA ALA A 104 -15.53 -13.98 -4.98
C ALA A 104 -14.44 -14.59 -4.08
N HIS A 105 -14.83 -15.59 -3.29
CA HIS A 105 -13.93 -16.40 -2.48
C HIS A 105 -14.15 -17.87 -2.83
N ARG A 106 -13.09 -18.64 -3.03
CA ARG A 106 -13.19 -20.04 -3.51
C ARG A 106 -13.93 -20.95 -2.53
N GLU A 107 -13.74 -20.73 -1.24
CA GLU A 107 -14.31 -21.58 -0.17
C GLU A 107 -15.57 -20.97 0.44
N CYS A 108 -15.56 -19.64 0.68
CA CYS A 108 -16.63 -18.95 1.40
C CYS A 108 -17.73 -18.39 0.48
N ASN A 109 -17.66 -18.67 -0.83
CA ASN A 109 -18.55 -18.11 -1.83
C ASN A 109 -18.40 -16.57 -1.93
N TRP A 110 -19.44 -15.78 -1.88
CA TRP A 110 -19.40 -14.33 -2.00
C TRP A 110 -19.19 -13.64 -0.65
N MET A 111 -18.23 -12.71 -0.61
CA MET A 111 -17.91 -11.91 0.57
C MET A 111 -18.17 -10.43 0.27
N SER A 112 -18.72 -9.69 1.24
CA SER A 112 -18.78 -8.23 1.13
C SER A 112 -17.36 -7.67 1.18
N SER A 113 -16.93 -7.00 0.11
CA SER A 113 -15.61 -6.37 0.04
C SER A 113 -15.59 -5.37 -1.11
N ASP A 114 -15.37 -4.11 -0.79
CA ASP A 114 -15.23 -3.04 -1.79
C ASP A 114 -13.86 -2.37 -1.63
N PRO A 115 -13.00 -2.41 -2.65
CA PRO A 115 -11.69 -1.77 -2.59
C PRO A 115 -11.73 -0.25 -2.82
N ARG A 116 -12.87 0.30 -3.29
CA ARG A 116 -13.00 1.72 -3.65
C ARG A 116 -12.80 2.66 -2.47
N PRO A 117 -13.46 2.46 -1.29
CA PRO A 117 -13.28 3.34 -0.15
C PRO A 117 -11.82 3.45 0.31
N VAL A 118 -11.08 2.33 0.34
CA VAL A 118 -9.65 2.31 0.69
C VAL A 118 -8.82 3.06 -0.35
N LYS A 119 -9.14 2.90 -1.64
CA LYS A 119 -8.48 3.64 -2.72
C LYS A 119 -8.72 5.14 -2.60
N GLU A 120 -9.97 5.55 -2.38
CA GLU A 120 -10.37 6.97 -2.25
C GLU A 120 -9.70 7.58 -1.02
N TRP A 121 -9.75 6.91 0.13
CA TRP A 121 -9.03 7.33 1.32
C TRP A 121 -7.53 7.53 1.05
N PHE A 122 -6.86 6.54 0.44
CA PHE A 122 -5.43 6.65 0.17
C PHE A 122 -5.09 7.78 -0.81
N LEU A 123 -5.93 8.00 -1.82
CA LEU A 123 -5.76 9.13 -2.75
C LEU A 123 -5.93 10.47 -2.04
N GLY A 124 -6.91 10.60 -1.12
CA GLY A 124 -7.07 11.77 -0.26
C GLY A 124 -5.87 12.03 0.64
N GLU A 125 -5.29 10.97 1.23
CA GLU A 125 -4.05 11.09 2.00
C GLU A 125 -2.87 11.58 1.14
N VAL A 126 -2.76 11.08 -0.10
CA VAL A 126 -1.70 11.52 -1.03
C VAL A 126 -1.93 12.95 -1.48
N GLU A 127 -3.18 13.37 -1.71
CA GLU A 127 -3.50 14.77 -2.04
C GLU A 127 -3.11 15.71 -0.90
N ALA A 128 -3.45 15.35 0.33
CA ALA A 128 -3.15 16.16 1.52
C ALA A 128 -1.65 16.21 1.85
N LYS A 129 -0.93 15.10 1.72
CA LYS A 129 0.47 14.92 2.14
C LYS A 129 1.49 15.03 1.00
N GLY A 130 1.03 14.98 -0.24
CA GLY A 130 1.85 15.00 -1.45
C GLY A 130 2.38 13.62 -1.87
N GLU A 131 2.94 13.56 -3.08
CA GLU A 131 3.47 12.34 -3.69
C GLU A 131 4.63 11.69 -2.88
N GLN A 132 5.25 12.42 -1.98
CA GLN A 132 6.28 11.87 -1.11
C GLN A 132 5.69 10.79 -0.17
N PHE A 133 4.49 10.98 0.34
CA PHE A 133 3.80 9.97 1.13
C PHE A 133 3.59 8.67 0.35
N ARG A 134 3.16 8.77 -0.91
CA ARG A 134 3.02 7.60 -1.79
C ARG A 134 4.35 6.85 -1.98
N ARG A 135 5.47 7.58 -2.13
CA ARG A 135 6.80 6.96 -2.26
C ARG A 135 7.22 6.27 -0.96
N VAL A 136 7.03 6.91 0.20
CA VAL A 136 7.32 6.29 1.51
C VAL A 136 6.54 4.99 1.69
N VAL A 137 5.24 4.98 1.38
CA VAL A 137 4.43 3.74 1.42
C VAL A 137 4.99 2.67 0.48
N ARG A 138 5.47 3.04 -0.71
CA ARG A 138 6.12 2.08 -1.63
C ARG A 138 7.40 1.49 -1.05
N TYR A 139 8.21 2.29 -0.35
CA TYR A 139 9.41 1.81 0.32
C TYR A 139 9.08 0.85 1.46
N LEU A 140 8.10 1.15 2.29
CA LEU A 140 7.63 0.23 3.34
C LEU A 140 7.17 -1.12 2.74
N LYS A 141 6.44 -1.08 1.63
CA LYS A 141 6.01 -2.29 0.92
C LYS A 141 7.19 -3.05 0.32
N ALA A 142 8.17 -2.36 -0.25
CA ALA A 142 9.36 -2.99 -0.82
C ALA A 142 10.20 -3.69 0.26
N PHE A 143 10.37 -3.05 1.42
CA PHE A 143 10.99 -3.67 2.60
C PHE A 143 10.22 -4.93 3.02
N ARG A 144 8.89 -4.83 3.19
CA ARG A 144 8.04 -5.97 3.52
C ARG A 144 8.21 -7.12 2.53
N ASP A 145 8.14 -6.83 1.24
CA ASP A 145 8.21 -7.83 0.17
C ASP A 145 9.58 -8.54 0.10
N TRP A 146 10.63 -7.87 0.57
CA TRP A 146 11.95 -8.47 0.71
C TRP A 146 12.10 -9.28 2.00
N ARG A 147 11.60 -8.76 3.11
CA ARG A 147 11.75 -9.38 4.44
C ARG A 147 10.90 -10.66 4.60
N TRP A 148 9.68 -10.67 4.04
CA TRP A 148 8.76 -11.81 4.14
C TRP A 148 8.48 -12.42 2.77
N SER A 149 8.83 -13.69 2.60
CA SER A 149 8.46 -14.46 1.40
C SER A 149 6.96 -14.78 1.37
N SER A 150 6.34 -14.88 2.55
CA SER A 150 4.90 -15.03 2.74
C SER A 150 4.50 -14.47 4.11
N GLY A 151 3.28 -13.99 4.24
CA GLY A 151 2.83 -13.32 5.47
C GLY A 151 3.34 -11.89 5.57
N GLY A 152 3.62 -11.43 6.80
CA GLY A 152 4.00 -10.06 7.09
C GLY A 152 2.83 -9.06 7.04
N PRO A 153 3.07 -7.77 7.34
CA PRO A 153 2.02 -6.75 7.39
C PRO A 153 1.39 -6.51 6.02
N SER A 154 0.06 -6.46 5.96
CA SER A 154 -0.67 -6.20 4.71
C SER A 154 -0.40 -4.79 4.17
N SER A 155 -0.63 -4.58 2.88
CA SER A 155 -0.45 -3.25 2.26
C SER A 155 -1.34 -2.19 2.92
N ILE A 156 -2.58 -2.55 3.26
CA ILE A 156 -3.50 -1.62 3.93
C ILE A 156 -3.03 -1.29 5.34
N LEU A 157 -2.50 -2.27 6.09
CA LEU A 157 -1.93 -2.04 7.41
C LEU A 157 -0.76 -1.05 7.35
N LEU A 158 0.16 -1.22 6.41
CA LEU A 158 1.30 -0.30 6.23
C LEU A 158 0.84 1.10 5.86
N MET A 159 -0.15 1.24 4.96
CA MET A 159 -0.71 2.54 4.57
C MET A 159 -1.38 3.23 5.77
N ALA A 160 -2.25 2.52 6.49
CA ALA A 160 -2.99 3.06 7.63
C ALA A 160 -2.09 3.40 8.83
N ALA A 161 -1.06 2.60 9.07
CA ALA A 161 -0.08 2.87 10.11
C ALA A 161 0.82 4.06 9.78
N ALA A 162 1.24 4.20 8.51
CA ALA A 162 2.16 5.26 8.09
C ALA A 162 1.47 6.63 7.96
N ALA A 163 0.18 6.68 7.61
CA ALA A 163 -0.51 7.94 7.33
C ALA A 163 -0.44 8.96 8.47
N PRO A 164 -0.71 8.63 9.75
CA PRO A 164 -0.60 9.60 10.85
C PRO A 164 0.84 9.91 11.26
N LEU A 165 1.83 9.10 10.85
CA LEU A 165 3.24 9.24 11.21
C LEU A 165 4.03 10.04 10.19
N PHE A 166 3.47 10.22 9.00
CA PHE A 166 4.20 10.84 7.91
C PHE A 166 4.27 12.36 8.07
N GLU A 167 5.50 12.86 8.02
CA GLU A 167 5.83 14.27 7.88
C GLU A 167 6.62 14.50 6.59
N LYS A 168 6.26 15.56 5.86
CA LYS A 168 6.96 15.92 4.62
C LYS A 168 8.37 16.39 4.91
N ARG A 169 9.36 15.82 4.23
CA ARG A 169 10.76 16.24 4.24
C ARG A 169 11.16 16.67 2.83
N ASP A 170 11.28 17.96 2.59
CA ASP A 170 11.50 18.46 1.23
C ASP A 170 12.71 17.79 0.57
N ARG A 171 12.45 17.10 -0.56
CA ARG A 171 13.44 16.37 -1.37
C ARG A 171 14.27 15.31 -0.63
N ARG A 172 13.85 14.89 0.58
CA ARG A 172 14.52 13.90 1.43
C ARG A 172 13.57 12.76 1.77
N ASP A 173 13.36 11.88 0.80
CA ASP A 173 12.52 10.67 0.98
C ASP A 173 13.12 9.72 2.03
N ASP A 174 14.44 9.68 2.14
CA ASP A 174 15.19 8.92 3.14
C ASP A 174 14.85 9.36 4.57
N LEU A 175 14.82 10.65 4.85
CA LEU A 175 14.43 11.17 6.16
C LEU A 175 12.94 11.02 6.43
N ALA A 176 12.08 11.25 5.43
CA ALA A 176 10.65 11.04 5.59
C ALA A 176 10.33 9.55 5.88
N LEU A 177 11.05 8.63 5.24
CA LEU A 177 10.94 7.19 5.53
C LEU A 177 11.45 6.87 6.93
N LEU A 178 12.60 7.44 7.33
CA LEU A 178 13.18 7.22 8.65
C LEU A 178 12.25 7.66 9.78
N ASP A 179 11.62 8.84 9.65
CA ASP A 179 10.66 9.35 10.64
C ASP A 179 9.48 8.37 10.82
N VAL A 180 8.93 7.86 9.70
CA VAL A 180 7.85 6.87 9.74
C VAL A 180 8.31 5.55 10.35
N VAL A 181 9.45 5.01 9.91
CA VAL A 181 9.96 3.71 10.35
C VAL A 181 10.30 3.73 11.84
N ALA A 182 10.83 4.84 12.37
CA ALA A 182 11.14 5.00 13.80
C ALA A 182 9.89 4.92 14.70
N ALA A 183 8.75 5.44 14.24
CA ALA A 183 7.51 5.45 15.01
C ALA A 183 6.59 4.23 14.73
N LEU A 184 6.81 3.54 13.62
CA LEU A 184 5.97 2.45 13.14
C LEU A 184 5.85 1.27 14.12
N PRO A 185 6.93 0.80 14.81
CA PRO A 185 6.84 -0.30 15.77
C PRO A 185 5.87 -0.02 16.91
N ALA A 186 5.93 1.16 17.50
CA ALA A 186 5.01 1.57 18.56
C ALA A 186 3.56 1.65 18.04
N ARG A 187 3.36 2.16 16.82
CA ARG A 187 2.04 2.25 16.18
C ARG A 187 1.44 0.87 15.92
N LEU A 188 2.24 -0.09 15.45
CA LEU A 188 1.79 -1.47 15.23
C LEU A 188 1.34 -2.13 16.54
N ARG A 189 2.14 -2.00 17.62
CA ARG A 189 1.81 -2.54 18.95
C ARG A 189 0.58 -1.90 19.58
N ALA A 190 0.33 -0.62 19.30
CA ALA A 190 -0.86 0.09 19.78
C ALA A 190 -2.16 -0.31 19.07
N GLY A 191 -2.06 -1.04 17.97
CA GLY A 191 -3.20 -1.42 17.14
C GLY A 191 -3.51 -0.40 16.04
N VAL A 192 -3.91 -0.92 14.88
CA VAL A 192 -4.25 -0.13 13.70
C VAL A 192 -5.57 -0.64 13.14
N ASN A 193 -6.56 0.23 13.06
CA ASN A 193 -7.86 -0.07 12.47
C ASN A 193 -7.86 0.30 10.98
N ASN A 194 -8.80 -0.30 10.25
CA ASN A 194 -9.07 0.06 8.87
C ASN A 194 -9.57 1.51 8.81
N PRO A 195 -8.96 2.39 8.01
CA PRO A 195 -9.31 3.81 7.96
C PRO A 195 -10.69 4.10 7.37
N VAL A 196 -11.31 3.12 6.72
CA VAL A 196 -12.65 3.23 6.12
C VAL A 196 -13.70 2.36 6.83
N ASP A 197 -13.27 1.54 7.79
CA ASP A 197 -14.13 0.74 8.67
C ASP A 197 -13.43 0.57 10.02
N GLU A 198 -13.67 1.49 10.93
CA GLU A 198 -13.03 1.52 12.25
C GLU A 198 -13.32 0.28 13.11
N SER A 199 -14.35 -0.50 12.77
CA SER A 199 -14.67 -1.76 13.45
C SER A 199 -13.73 -2.90 13.07
N GLU A 200 -12.98 -2.76 11.94
CA GLU A 200 -12.03 -3.75 11.47
C GLU A 200 -10.62 -3.44 11.96
N SER A 201 -10.08 -4.29 12.84
CA SER A 201 -8.68 -4.21 13.25
C SER A 201 -7.76 -4.88 12.21
N LEU A 202 -6.85 -4.10 11.62
CA LEU A 202 -5.87 -4.61 10.67
C LEU A 202 -4.73 -5.36 11.35
N THR A 203 -4.44 -5.04 12.61
CA THR A 203 -3.42 -5.72 13.41
C THR A 203 -3.90 -7.07 13.94
N GLU A 204 -5.18 -7.23 14.26
CA GLU A 204 -5.73 -8.54 14.64
C GLU A 204 -5.60 -9.57 13.52
N ARG A 205 -5.72 -9.16 12.26
CA ARG A 205 -5.50 -10.05 11.09
C ARG A 205 -4.07 -10.58 11.00
N LEU A 206 -3.09 -9.82 11.50
CA LEU A 206 -1.69 -10.23 11.57
C LEU A 206 -1.42 -11.13 12.77
N GLY A 207 -2.21 -11.00 13.83
CA GLY A 207 -2.04 -11.67 15.11
C GLY A 207 -0.92 -11.07 15.97
N ASN A 208 -0.95 -11.34 17.27
CA ASN A 208 -0.02 -10.73 18.22
C ASN A 208 1.45 -11.07 17.91
N GLU A 209 1.73 -12.31 17.54
CA GLU A 209 3.09 -12.75 17.18
C GLU A 209 3.58 -12.05 15.92
N GLY A 210 2.73 -11.97 14.89
CA GLY A 210 3.06 -11.29 13.64
C GLY A 210 3.22 -9.78 13.82
N VAL A 211 2.46 -9.14 14.72
CA VAL A 211 2.64 -7.74 15.07
C VAL A 211 3.99 -7.51 15.72
N GLU A 212 4.39 -8.37 16.67
CA GLU A 212 5.68 -8.23 17.36
C GLU A 212 6.84 -8.54 16.43
N GLU A 213 6.72 -9.54 15.55
CA GLU A 213 7.72 -9.82 14.52
C GLU A 213 7.89 -8.62 13.57
N ALA A 214 6.78 -8.04 13.10
CA ALA A 214 6.82 -6.88 12.23
C ALA A 214 7.43 -5.66 12.94
N ALA A 215 7.06 -5.40 14.19
CA ALA A 215 7.61 -4.31 14.97
C ALA A 215 9.12 -4.45 15.14
N LYS A 216 9.63 -5.62 15.50
CA LYS A 216 11.08 -5.89 15.61
C LYS A 216 11.81 -5.71 14.27
N ALA A 217 11.21 -6.20 13.18
CA ALA A 217 11.80 -6.03 11.85
C ALA A 217 11.93 -4.56 11.46
N PHE A 218 10.94 -3.72 11.80
CA PHE A 218 11.01 -2.28 11.56
C PHE A 218 11.99 -1.57 12.51
N GLU A 219 12.19 -2.03 13.75
CA GLU A 219 13.24 -1.55 14.66
C GLU A 219 14.64 -1.85 14.11
N GLU A 220 14.84 -3.04 13.53
CA GLU A 220 16.09 -3.39 12.86
C GLU A 220 16.31 -2.52 11.63
N PHE A 221 15.30 -2.35 10.80
CA PHE A 221 15.34 -1.52 9.61
C PHE A 221 15.64 -0.05 9.95
N GLU A 222 15.04 0.49 11.02
CA GLU A 222 15.31 1.87 11.49
C GLU A 222 16.79 2.08 11.76
N LYS A 223 17.45 1.15 12.47
CA LYS A 223 18.88 1.24 12.78
C LYS A 223 19.74 1.26 11.52
N VAL A 224 19.43 0.39 10.57
CA VAL A 224 20.16 0.31 9.29
C VAL A 224 19.94 1.56 8.44
N LEU A 225 18.68 2.03 8.35
CA LEU A 225 18.32 3.22 7.58
C LEU A 225 18.96 4.48 8.18
N ARG A 226 18.97 4.61 9.49
CA ARG A 226 19.66 5.70 10.20
C ARG A 226 21.17 5.66 9.92
N GLY A 227 21.78 4.49 10.06
CA GLY A 227 23.18 4.30 9.70
C GLY A 227 23.47 4.69 8.24
N ALA A 228 22.59 4.36 7.31
CA ALA A 228 22.75 4.72 5.90
C ALA A 228 22.59 6.22 5.63
N THR A 229 21.66 6.89 6.34
CA THR A 229 21.47 8.36 6.21
C THR A 229 22.66 9.14 6.78
N ASP A 230 23.33 8.59 7.80
CA ASP A 230 24.48 9.20 8.48
C ASP A 230 25.82 8.71 7.90
N ALA A 231 25.80 7.81 6.92
CA ALA A 231 27.02 7.22 6.38
C ALA A 231 27.91 8.24 5.68
N GLY A 232 29.18 8.25 6.06
CA GLY A 232 30.24 9.03 5.38
C GLY A 232 30.66 8.44 4.03
N SER A 233 30.22 7.21 3.70
CA SER A 233 30.52 6.49 2.46
C SER A 233 29.25 6.18 1.68
N PRO A 234 29.09 6.75 0.46
CA PRO A 234 27.98 6.41 -0.44
C PRO A 234 27.87 4.91 -0.75
N SER A 235 29.00 4.25 -0.96
CA SER A 235 29.04 2.80 -1.23
C SER A 235 28.48 2.00 -0.06
N GLN A 236 28.85 2.38 1.18
CA GLN A 236 28.36 1.68 2.35
C GLN A 236 26.85 1.88 2.55
N ALA A 237 26.33 3.08 2.31
CA ALA A 237 24.90 3.35 2.33
C ALA A 237 24.13 2.48 1.31
N CYS A 238 24.63 2.38 0.08
CA CYS A 238 24.04 1.51 -0.93
C CYS A 238 24.03 0.03 -0.52
N ILE A 239 25.13 -0.48 0.05
CA ILE A 239 25.24 -1.87 0.52
C ILE A 239 24.22 -2.14 1.63
N TRP A 240 24.10 -1.27 2.61
CA TRP A 240 23.13 -1.41 3.69
C TRP A 240 21.70 -1.40 3.17
N MET A 241 21.36 -0.49 2.25
CA MET A 241 20.02 -0.45 1.66
C MET A 241 19.73 -1.66 0.77
N GLN A 242 20.73 -2.24 0.11
CA GLN A 242 20.55 -3.51 -0.61
C GLN A 242 20.24 -4.68 0.35
N GLY A 243 20.77 -4.66 1.56
CA GLY A 243 20.39 -5.63 2.61
C GLY A 243 18.90 -5.57 2.94
N GLU A 244 18.33 -4.37 3.02
CA GLU A 244 16.95 -4.14 3.44
C GLU A 244 15.91 -4.21 2.31
N PHE A 245 16.31 -3.94 1.07
CA PHE A 245 15.40 -3.93 -0.10
C PHE A 245 15.71 -5.01 -1.13
N GLY A 246 16.78 -5.78 -0.90
CA GLY A 246 17.26 -6.79 -1.82
C GLY A 246 18.03 -6.25 -3.02
N PRO A 247 18.40 -7.13 -3.97
CA PRO A 247 19.27 -6.79 -5.10
C PRO A 247 18.64 -5.82 -6.11
N ARG A 248 17.33 -5.53 -5.95
CA ARG A 248 16.63 -4.53 -6.79
C ARG A 248 16.93 -3.10 -6.36
N PHE A 249 17.44 -2.88 -5.16
CA PHE A 249 17.92 -1.57 -4.77
C PHE A 249 19.17 -1.22 -5.57
N PRO A 250 19.22 -0.06 -6.26
CA PRO A 250 20.35 0.28 -7.11
C PRO A 250 21.62 0.50 -6.29
N ASN A 251 22.72 -0.14 -6.70
CA ASN A 251 24.04 0.14 -6.14
C ASN A 251 24.72 1.20 -7.00
N GLU A 252 24.35 2.45 -6.77
CA GLU A 252 24.83 3.61 -7.55
C GLU A 252 25.39 4.68 -6.59
N PRO A 253 26.58 4.46 -6.00
CA PRO A 253 27.17 5.39 -5.03
C PRO A 253 27.34 6.82 -5.56
N ASP A 254 27.57 6.98 -6.86
CA ASP A 254 27.76 8.28 -7.50
C ASP A 254 26.50 9.16 -7.45
N ARG A 255 25.33 8.55 -7.22
CA ARG A 255 24.07 9.26 -7.05
C ARG A 255 23.78 9.64 -5.60
N VAL A 256 24.53 9.11 -4.65
CA VAL A 256 24.36 9.39 -3.21
C VAL A 256 25.17 10.63 -2.86
N LYS A 257 24.49 11.65 -2.33
CA LYS A 257 25.17 12.87 -1.85
C LYS A 257 25.40 12.77 -0.36
N VAL A 258 26.65 12.77 0.05
CA VAL A 258 27.03 12.90 1.46
C VAL A 258 26.84 14.36 1.88
N VAL A 259 26.02 14.59 2.90
CA VAL A 259 25.93 15.92 3.54
C VAL A 259 27.11 16.02 4.52
N SER A 260 28.14 16.76 4.16
CA SER A 260 29.28 16.95 5.05
C SER A 260 28.85 17.71 6.32
N VAL A 261 29.37 17.32 7.48
CA VAL A 261 29.14 18.03 8.74
C VAL A 261 29.51 19.52 8.61
N ALA A 262 30.55 19.82 7.84
CA ALA A 262 30.96 21.19 7.52
C ALA A 262 29.88 21.98 6.77
N ALA A 263 29.15 21.37 5.83
CA ALA A 263 28.06 22.02 5.12
C ALA A 263 26.83 22.25 6.02
N THR A 264 26.58 21.34 6.96
CA THR A 264 25.51 21.49 7.96
C THR A 264 25.82 22.61 8.96
N ILE A 265 27.08 22.72 9.39
CA ILE A 265 27.54 23.81 10.28
C ILE A 265 27.47 25.15 9.54
N ALA A 266 27.87 25.20 8.28
CA ALA A 266 27.81 26.44 7.46
C ALA A 266 26.38 26.89 7.12
N ALA A 267 25.43 25.95 7.07
CA ALA A 267 24.01 26.25 6.84
C ALA A 267 23.22 26.55 8.13
N ALA A 268 23.79 26.27 9.29
CA ALA A 268 23.17 26.64 10.56
C ALA A 268 23.15 28.16 10.71
N PRO A 269 22.00 28.77 11.11
CA PRO A 269 21.97 30.20 11.38
C PRO A 269 23.04 30.53 12.45
N ALA A 270 23.83 31.58 12.16
CA ALA A 270 24.83 32.04 13.09
C ALA A 270 24.16 32.35 14.44
N THR A 271 24.40 31.55 15.44
CA THR A 271 24.01 31.88 16.81
C THR A 271 24.84 33.06 17.21
N ALA A 272 24.20 34.24 17.40
CA ALA A 272 24.85 35.37 18.00
C ALA A 272 25.29 34.95 19.41
N GLY A 273 26.54 34.64 19.57
CA GLY A 273 27.12 34.43 20.90
C GLY A 273 26.97 35.69 21.72
N PRO A 274 26.76 35.61 23.02
CA PRO A 274 26.68 36.79 23.84
C PRO A 274 28.01 37.56 23.69
N SER A 275 27.91 38.80 23.22
CA SER A 275 29.03 39.72 22.95
C SER A 275 29.81 40.13 24.22
N GLU A 276 29.45 39.58 25.38
CA GLU A 276 30.01 39.89 26.68
C GLU A 276 31.14 38.95 27.17
N LEU A 277 31.46 37.89 26.42
CA LEU A 277 32.46 36.89 26.83
C LEU A 277 33.90 37.17 26.33
N ILE A 278 34.10 38.23 25.55
CA ILE A 278 35.43 38.66 25.17
C ILE A 278 35.82 39.83 26.09
N GLY A 279 36.28 39.47 27.28
CA GLY A 279 36.96 40.45 28.14
C GLY A 279 38.17 41.02 27.40
N ARG A 280 38.28 42.37 27.35
CA ARG A 280 39.46 43.07 26.85
C ARG A 280 40.66 42.68 27.68
N THR A 281 41.46 41.73 27.22
CA THR A 281 42.81 41.54 27.69
C THR A 281 43.65 42.67 27.12
N LYS A 282 44.05 43.63 27.97
CA LYS A 282 45.15 44.54 27.68
C LYS A 282 46.43 43.71 27.71
N ALA A 283 47.06 43.58 26.53
CA ALA A 283 48.46 43.19 26.49
C ALA A 283 49.29 44.32 27.06
N GLY A 284 50.07 44.03 28.15
CA GLY A 284 51.13 44.87 28.67
C GLY A 284 52.41 44.68 27.87
#